data_632c79e9dfb39b33ee6093fd4aae33bc
#
_entry.id   632c79e9dfb39b33ee6093fd4aae33bc
#
_cell.length_a   1.000
_cell.length_b   1.000
_cell.length_c   1.000
_cell.angle_alpha   90.00
_cell.angle_beta   90.00
_cell.angle_gamma   90.00
#
_symmetry.space_group_name_H-M   'P 1'
#
loop_
_entity.id
_entity.type
_entity.pdbx_description
1 polymer ?
#
loop_
_entity_poly.entity_id
_entity_poly.type
_entity_poly.pdbx_seq_one_letter_code
_entity_poly.pdbx_strand_id
1 'polypeptide(L)'
;DEPTTGVDPVSRKEFWEMLGKLQQEGITIVVSTPYMDEANLCDRIALIKGGRFLQIDTPRNIRQSFSVPLWAIRSDRMHRLLDDVRTFPGVTNCYAFGENHHFTTGDGFDAEGLCRHLRQRGHGDLLLLPAEATIEDGYMLLAGQ
;
A
#
# COMPACT_ATOMS: atom_id res chain seq x y z
N ASP A 1 14.65 -14.93 7.71
CA ASP A 1 13.68 -14.08 8.42
C ASP A 1 14.20 -12.65 8.42
N GLU A 2 13.46 -11.72 7.82
CA GLU A 2 13.77 -10.29 7.71
C GLU A 2 15.22 -9.97 7.31
N PRO A 3 15.77 -10.60 6.25
CA PRO A 3 17.21 -10.57 5.96
C PRO A 3 17.75 -9.18 5.60
N THR A 4 16.89 -8.26 5.26
CA THR A 4 17.23 -6.89 4.80
C THR A 4 16.96 -5.81 5.84
N THR A 5 16.49 -6.18 7.03
CA THR A 5 16.22 -5.23 8.10
C THR A 5 17.52 -4.55 8.56
N GLY A 6 17.56 -3.22 8.50
CA GLY A 6 18.74 -2.43 8.84
C GLY A 6 19.85 -2.42 7.77
N VAL A 7 19.61 -3.01 6.60
CA VAL A 7 20.54 -3.02 5.47
C VAL A 7 20.32 -1.78 4.60
N ASP A 8 21.40 -1.16 4.15
CA ASP A 8 21.32 -0.01 3.24
C ASP A 8 20.74 -0.38 1.86
N PRO A 9 20.20 0.59 1.09
CA PRO A 9 19.52 0.29 -0.16
C PRO A 9 20.38 -0.40 -1.23
N VAL A 10 21.69 -0.12 -1.26
CA VAL A 10 22.60 -0.72 -2.26
C VAL A 10 22.81 -2.19 -1.93
N SER A 11 23.20 -2.49 -0.68
CA SER A 11 23.40 -3.87 -0.21
C SER A 11 22.11 -4.69 -0.26
N ARG A 12 20.94 -4.06 -0.02
CA ARG A 12 19.64 -4.71 -0.20
C ARG A 12 19.42 -5.16 -1.64
N LYS A 13 19.71 -4.28 -2.61
CA LYS A 13 19.61 -4.62 -4.04
C LYS A 13 20.51 -5.78 -4.42
N GLU A 14 21.79 -5.74 -4.01
CA GLU A 14 22.76 -6.81 -4.26
C GLU A 14 22.31 -8.15 -3.67
N PHE A 15 21.75 -8.12 -2.47
CA PHE A 15 21.18 -9.32 -1.81
C PHE A 15 20.06 -9.95 -2.65
N TRP A 16 19.12 -9.17 -3.14
CA TRP A 16 18.02 -9.67 -3.97
C TRP A 16 18.51 -10.17 -5.34
N GLU A 17 19.52 -9.53 -5.94
CA GLU A 17 20.17 -10.01 -7.17
C GLU A 17 20.86 -11.37 -6.96
N MET A 18 21.51 -11.56 -5.78
CA MET A 18 22.11 -12.83 -5.40
C MET A 18 21.04 -13.92 -5.24
N LEU A 19 19.94 -13.63 -4.56
CA LEU A 19 18.82 -14.58 -4.42
C LEU A 19 18.25 -15.00 -5.78
N GLY A 20 18.10 -14.06 -6.71
CA GLY A 20 17.66 -14.35 -8.06
C GLY A 20 18.59 -15.30 -8.82
N LYS A 21 19.91 -15.20 -8.63
CA LYS A 21 20.87 -16.14 -9.20
C LYS A 21 20.73 -17.55 -8.63
N LEU A 22 20.62 -17.66 -7.31
CA LEU A 22 20.41 -18.95 -6.63
C LEU A 22 19.09 -19.62 -7.07
N GLN A 23 18.05 -18.85 -7.29
CA GLN A 23 16.77 -19.34 -7.81
C GLN A 23 16.95 -19.92 -9.24
N GLN A 24 17.72 -19.26 -10.10
CA GLN A 24 18.02 -19.76 -11.47
C GLN A 24 18.81 -21.08 -11.43
N GLU A 25 19.55 -21.34 -10.37
CA GLU A 25 20.24 -22.62 -10.12
C GLU A 25 19.29 -23.72 -9.56
N GLY A 26 18.00 -23.43 -9.43
CA GLY A 26 16.96 -24.37 -8.98
C GLY A 26 16.74 -24.41 -7.48
N ILE A 27 17.26 -23.43 -6.73
CA ILE A 27 17.07 -23.36 -5.26
C ILE A 27 15.72 -22.69 -4.97
N THR A 28 14.89 -23.35 -4.17
CA THR A 28 13.67 -22.74 -3.62
C THR A 28 14.02 -21.87 -2.43
N ILE A 29 13.63 -20.60 -2.47
CA ILE A 29 13.95 -19.60 -1.47
C ILE A 29 12.67 -19.10 -0.80
N VAL A 30 12.65 -19.10 0.54
CA VAL A 30 11.57 -18.52 1.35
C VAL A 30 12.13 -17.38 2.18
N VAL A 31 11.55 -16.19 2.04
CA VAL A 31 11.95 -14.97 2.76
C VAL A 31 10.72 -14.41 3.47
N SER A 32 10.86 -14.03 4.75
CA SER A 32 9.90 -13.15 5.41
C SER A 32 10.45 -11.72 5.41
N THR A 33 9.60 -10.76 5.15
CA THR A 33 9.97 -9.33 5.13
C THR A 33 8.76 -8.46 5.48
N PRO A 34 8.94 -7.37 6.24
CA PRO A 34 7.91 -6.36 6.44
C PRO A 34 7.83 -5.36 5.26
N TYR A 35 8.78 -5.42 4.33
CA TYR A 35 8.88 -4.46 3.22
C TYR A 35 8.08 -4.95 2.01
N MET A 36 6.96 -4.26 1.70
CA MET A 36 6.06 -4.65 0.62
C MET A 36 6.65 -4.44 -0.78
N ASP A 37 7.64 -3.56 -0.93
CA ASP A 37 8.41 -3.39 -2.16
C ASP A 37 9.22 -4.64 -2.50
N GLU A 38 9.78 -5.32 -1.50
CA GLU A 38 10.49 -6.59 -1.68
C GLU A 38 9.56 -7.74 -2.12
N ALA A 39 8.31 -7.72 -1.66
CA ALA A 39 7.31 -8.70 -2.07
C ALA A 39 7.09 -8.72 -3.59
N ASN A 40 7.30 -7.59 -4.30
CA ASN A 40 7.23 -7.54 -5.76
C ASN A 40 8.34 -8.33 -6.47
N LEU A 41 9.43 -8.67 -5.77
CA LEU A 41 10.57 -9.42 -6.30
C LEU A 41 10.37 -10.93 -6.19
N CYS A 42 9.31 -11.39 -5.53
CA CYS A 42 8.98 -12.79 -5.31
C CYS A 42 8.01 -13.32 -6.39
N ASP A 43 8.10 -14.62 -6.71
CA ASP A 43 7.13 -15.27 -7.61
C ASP A 43 5.76 -15.46 -6.95
N ARG A 44 5.77 -15.75 -5.65
CA ARG A 44 4.57 -15.90 -4.82
C ARG A 44 4.79 -15.25 -3.48
N ILE A 45 3.75 -14.66 -2.94
CA ILE A 45 3.76 -14.04 -1.62
C ILE A 45 2.60 -14.55 -0.77
N ALA A 46 2.82 -14.57 0.53
CA ALA A 46 1.80 -14.88 1.52
C ALA A 46 1.66 -13.68 2.46
N LEU A 47 0.53 -12.98 2.41
CA LEU A 47 0.21 -11.91 3.35
C LEU A 47 -0.23 -12.51 4.68
N ILE A 48 0.39 -12.07 5.77
CA ILE A 48 0.17 -12.63 7.12
C ILE A 48 -0.24 -11.52 8.08
N LYS A 49 -1.25 -11.79 8.92
CA LYS A 49 -1.64 -10.93 10.05
C LYS A 49 -2.09 -11.79 11.22
N GLY A 50 -1.59 -11.52 12.41
CA GLY A 50 -2.00 -12.23 13.63
C GLY A 50 -1.79 -13.76 13.54
N GLY A 51 -0.74 -14.23 12.88
CA GLY A 51 -0.42 -15.65 12.70
C GLY A 51 -1.31 -16.39 11.67
N ARG A 52 -2.09 -15.66 10.88
CA ARG A 52 -2.96 -16.23 9.85
C ARG A 52 -2.60 -15.71 8.47
N PHE A 53 -2.68 -16.58 7.46
CA PHE A 53 -2.59 -16.17 6.08
C PHE A 53 -3.87 -15.42 5.69
N LEU A 54 -3.71 -14.20 5.18
CA LEU A 54 -4.78 -13.41 4.60
C LEU A 54 -5.02 -13.80 3.15
N GLN A 55 -3.94 -13.90 2.37
CA GLN A 55 -3.95 -14.30 0.97
C GLN A 55 -2.60 -14.87 0.57
N ILE A 56 -2.60 -15.86 -0.34
CA ILE A 56 -1.40 -16.43 -0.95
C ILE A 56 -1.59 -16.41 -2.46
N ASP A 57 -0.80 -15.61 -3.17
CA ASP A 57 -0.87 -15.51 -4.63
C ASP A 57 0.41 -14.88 -5.20
N THR A 58 0.45 -14.64 -6.51
CA THR A 58 1.48 -13.83 -7.14
C THR A 58 1.30 -12.35 -6.77
N PRO A 59 2.37 -11.55 -6.73
CA PRO A 59 2.27 -10.10 -6.51
C PRO A 59 1.28 -9.41 -7.46
N ARG A 60 1.26 -9.84 -8.72
CA ARG A 60 0.33 -9.35 -9.73
C ARG A 60 -1.14 -9.60 -9.37
N ASN A 61 -1.47 -10.84 -9.02
CA ASN A 61 -2.84 -11.22 -8.69
C ASN A 61 -3.34 -10.49 -7.44
N ILE A 62 -2.48 -10.31 -6.43
CA ILE A 62 -2.82 -9.54 -5.22
C ILE A 62 -3.17 -8.10 -5.56
N ARG A 63 -2.37 -7.43 -6.41
CA ARG A 63 -2.72 -6.07 -6.87
C ARG A 63 -4.03 -6.04 -7.68
N GLN A 64 -4.24 -7.01 -8.56
CA GLN A 64 -5.45 -7.10 -9.39
C GLN A 64 -6.71 -7.49 -8.62
N SER A 65 -6.57 -8.17 -7.48
CA SER A 65 -7.71 -8.48 -6.60
C SER A 65 -8.27 -7.27 -5.86
N PHE A 66 -7.54 -6.16 -5.85
CA PHE A 66 -7.99 -4.89 -5.29
C PHE A 66 -9.04 -4.27 -6.23
N SER A 67 -10.32 -4.46 -5.91
CA SER A 67 -11.45 -4.11 -6.78
C SER A 67 -12.20 -2.85 -6.38
N VAL A 68 -11.72 -2.13 -5.36
CA VAL A 68 -12.34 -0.89 -4.89
C VAL A 68 -11.63 0.34 -5.46
N PRO A 69 -12.35 1.44 -5.74
CA PRO A 69 -11.70 2.68 -6.18
C PRO A 69 -10.71 3.18 -5.13
N LEU A 70 -9.47 3.43 -5.58
CA LEU A 70 -8.37 3.91 -4.74
C LEU A 70 -7.94 5.31 -5.18
N TRP A 71 -7.71 6.16 -4.20
CA TRP A 71 -7.28 7.54 -4.37
C TRP A 71 -6.06 7.84 -3.53
N ALA A 72 -5.17 8.67 -4.06
CA ALA A 72 -4.06 9.28 -3.33
C ALA A 72 -4.37 10.75 -3.06
N ILE A 73 -4.13 11.20 -1.83
CA ILE A 73 -4.37 12.58 -1.42
C ILE A 73 -3.19 13.13 -0.60
N ARG A 74 -2.89 14.40 -0.82
CA ARG A 74 -1.87 15.16 -0.10
C ARG A 74 -2.34 16.58 0.17
N SER A 75 -1.89 17.19 1.27
CA SER A 75 -2.07 18.61 1.58
C SER A 75 -0.88 19.15 2.37
N ASP A 76 -0.87 20.45 2.61
CA ASP A 76 0.08 21.13 3.50
C ASP A 76 -0.06 20.73 4.98
N ARG A 77 -1.16 20.05 5.36
CA ARG A 77 -1.50 19.65 6.74
C ARG A 77 -1.73 18.15 6.88
N MET A 78 -0.75 17.34 6.49
CA MET A 78 -0.86 15.88 6.47
C MET A 78 -1.30 15.26 7.79
N HIS A 79 -0.87 15.83 8.93
CA HIS A 79 -1.22 15.34 10.28
C HIS A 79 -2.73 15.38 10.61
N ARG A 80 -3.50 16.28 9.94
CA ARG A 80 -4.96 16.39 10.11
C ARG A 80 -5.72 15.76 8.96
N LEU A 81 -5.06 15.65 7.79
CA LEU A 81 -5.69 15.23 6.55
C LEU A 81 -6.32 13.84 6.69
N LEU A 82 -5.65 12.92 7.37
CA LEU A 82 -6.11 11.55 7.58
C LEU A 82 -7.50 11.50 8.24
N ASP A 83 -7.65 12.25 9.34
CA ASP A 83 -8.90 12.28 10.10
C ASP A 83 -9.98 13.04 9.34
N ASP A 84 -9.63 14.16 8.70
CA ASP A 84 -10.57 14.96 7.93
C ASP A 84 -11.10 14.22 6.69
N VAL A 85 -10.28 13.41 6.02
CA VAL A 85 -10.70 12.53 4.91
C VAL A 85 -11.63 11.42 5.41
N ARG A 86 -11.28 10.78 6.53
CA ARG A 86 -12.10 9.70 7.11
C ARG A 86 -13.52 10.10 7.47
N THR A 87 -13.74 11.38 7.78
CA THR A 87 -15.08 11.88 8.14
C THR A 87 -15.94 12.23 6.93
N PHE A 88 -15.40 12.20 5.71
CA PHE A 88 -16.14 12.57 4.52
C PHE A 88 -17.04 11.42 4.01
N PRO A 89 -18.30 11.69 3.66
CA PRO A 89 -19.21 10.68 3.14
C PRO A 89 -18.67 9.99 1.87
N GLY A 90 -18.80 8.66 1.81
CA GLY A 90 -18.33 7.86 0.68
C GLY A 90 -16.87 7.40 0.80
N VAL A 91 -16.10 7.89 1.76
CA VAL A 91 -14.80 7.31 2.12
C VAL A 91 -15.02 6.08 2.99
N THR A 92 -14.45 4.94 2.60
CA THR A 92 -14.62 3.66 3.31
C THR A 92 -13.41 3.30 4.16
N ASN A 93 -12.21 3.68 3.73
CA ASN A 93 -10.97 3.49 4.48
C ASN A 93 -9.98 4.60 4.11
N CYS A 94 -9.08 4.98 5.03
CA CYS A 94 -8.01 5.94 4.77
C CYS A 94 -6.80 5.64 5.66
N TYR A 95 -5.60 5.61 5.09
CA TYR A 95 -4.34 5.29 5.76
C TYR A 95 -3.17 6.08 5.17
N ALA A 96 -2.10 6.21 5.95
CA ALA A 96 -0.86 6.85 5.50
C ALA A 96 -0.13 5.94 4.50
N PHE A 97 0.39 6.51 3.42
CA PHE A 97 1.11 5.81 2.37
C PHE A 97 2.23 6.71 1.81
N GLY A 98 3.45 6.49 2.28
CA GLY A 98 4.59 7.32 1.89
C GLY A 98 4.34 8.81 2.18
N GLU A 99 4.47 9.65 1.17
CA GLU A 99 4.24 11.10 1.26
C GLU A 99 2.75 11.49 1.10
N ASN A 100 1.89 10.54 0.80
CA ASN A 100 0.46 10.75 0.61
C ASN A 100 -0.35 10.01 1.69
N HIS A 101 -1.65 10.18 1.65
CA HIS A 101 -2.58 9.22 2.21
C HIS A 101 -3.32 8.53 1.07
N HIS A 102 -3.52 7.22 1.18
CA HIS A 102 -4.41 6.46 0.32
C HIS A 102 -5.76 6.29 0.99
N PHE A 103 -6.83 6.35 0.20
CA PHE A 103 -8.15 6.07 0.69
C PHE A 103 -9.00 5.37 -0.36
N THR A 104 -9.93 4.54 0.11
CA THR A 104 -10.88 3.83 -0.72
C THR A 104 -12.26 4.47 -0.62
N THR A 105 -13.05 4.32 -1.67
CA THR A 105 -14.38 4.92 -1.75
C THR A 105 -15.44 3.89 -2.12
N GLY A 106 -16.66 4.15 -1.66
CA GLY A 106 -17.86 3.47 -2.14
C GLY A 106 -18.48 4.15 -3.35
N ASP A 107 -19.65 3.63 -3.75
CA ASP A 107 -20.43 4.19 -4.85
C ASP A 107 -20.89 5.61 -4.54
N GLY A 108 -20.88 6.46 -5.56
CA GLY A 108 -21.36 7.85 -5.45
C GLY A 108 -20.39 8.82 -4.76
N PHE A 109 -19.11 8.47 -4.63
CA PHE A 109 -18.10 9.36 -4.06
C PHE A 109 -17.97 10.66 -4.88
N ASP A 110 -18.02 11.81 -4.19
CA ASP A 110 -17.86 13.14 -4.76
C ASP A 110 -16.45 13.69 -4.48
N ALA A 111 -15.55 13.55 -5.44
CA ALA A 111 -14.17 14.04 -5.34
C ALA A 111 -14.08 15.57 -5.21
N GLU A 112 -14.94 16.31 -5.92
CA GLU A 112 -14.98 17.78 -5.83
C GLU A 112 -15.53 18.24 -4.48
N GLY A 113 -16.54 17.54 -3.98
CA GLY A 113 -17.10 17.75 -2.64
C GLY A 113 -16.06 17.53 -1.55
N LEU A 114 -15.24 16.48 -1.66
CA LEU A 114 -14.12 16.25 -0.74
C LEU A 114 -13.12 17.40 -0.78
N CYS A 115 -12.73 17.86 -1.96
CA CYS A 115 -11.80 18.99 -2.08
C CYS A 115 -12.36 20.28 -1.45
N ARG A 116 -13.66 20.57 -1.64
CA ARG A 116 -14.33 21.72 -1.01
C ARG A 116 -14.35 21.59 0.52
N HIS A 117 -14.72 20.41 1.01
CA HIS A 117 -14.75 20.11 2.43
C HIS A 117 -13.38 20.31 3.10
N LEU A 118 -12.32 19.82 2.50
CA LEU A 118 -10.97 19.96 3.03
C LEU A 118 -10.47 21.40 2.99
N ARG A 119 -10.76 22.16 1.93
CA ARG A 119 -10.44 23.58 1.88
C ARG A 119 -11.15 24.39 2.97
N GLN A 120 -12.42 24.09 3.25
CA GLN A 120 -13.18 24.72 4.35
C GLN A 120 -12.58 24.41 5.73
N ARG A 121 -11.90 23.25 5.87
CA ARG A 121 -11.14 22.88 7.08
C ARG A 121 -9.72 23.42 7.12
N GLY A 122 -9.35 24.24 6.12
CA GLY A 122 -8.08 24.97 6.07
C GLY A 122 -6.93 24.18 5.47
N HIS A 123 -7.19 23.11 4.70
CA HIS A 123 -6.16 22.43 3.90
C HIS A 123 -5.85 23.24 2.64
N GLY A 124 -4.56 23.57 2.46
CA GLY A 124 -3.97 24.12 1.23
C GLY A 124 -3.24 23.04 0.43
N ASP A 125 -2.72 23.41 -0.73
CA ASP A 125 -1.90 22.56 -1.62
C ASP A 125 -2.46 21.14 -1.81
N LEU A 126 -3.80 21.08 -1.97
CA LEU A 126 -4.49 19.81 -2.14
C LEU A 126 -4.15 19.18 -3.48
N LEU A 127 -3.62 17.98 -3.45
CA LEU A 127 -3.47 17.10 -4.60
C LEU A 127 -4.31 15.85 -4.37
N LEU A 128 -5.27 15.60 -5.26
CA LEU A 128 -6.15 14.43 -5.24
C LEU A 128 -6.09 13.75 -6.61
N LEU A 129 -5.68 12.49 -6.65
CA LEU A 129 -5.51 11.70 -7.87
C LEU A 129 -6.03 10.28 -7.67
N PRO A 130 -6.61 9.64 -8.71
CA PRO A 130 -6.78 8.19 -8.72
C PRO A 130 -5.43 7.50 -8.55
N ALA A 131 -5.39 6.41 -7.81
CA ALA A 131 -4.18 5.64 -7.57
C ALA A 131 -4.33 4.19 -8.05
N GLU A 132 -3.22 3.60 -8.51
CA GLU A 132 -3.14 2.18 -8.76
C GLU A 132 -2.79 1.43 -7.48
N ALA A 133 -3.47 0.32 -7.22
CA ALA A 133 -3.25 -0.46 -6.02
C ALA A 133 -1.87 -1.14 -6.02
N THR A 134 -1.21 -1.06 -4.88
CA THR A 134 0.02 -1.78 -4.57
C THR A 134 -0.29 -3.03 -3.73
N ILE A 135 0.73 -3.83 -3.42
CA ILE A 135 0.61 -4.95 -2.46
C ILE A 135 0.26 -4.43 -1.06
N GLU A 136 0.81 -3.28 -0.69
CA GLU A 136 0.52 -2.64 0.61
C GLU A 136 -0.95 -2.24 0.72
N ASP A 137 -1.53 -1.66 -0.35
CA ASP A 137 -2.96 -1.34 -0.39
C ASP A 137 -3.82 -2.60 -0.25
N GLY A 138 -3.45 -3.68 -0.96
CA GLY A 138 -4.09 -4.99 -0.83
C GLY A 138 -4.02 -5.53 0.60
N TYR A 139 -2.86 -5.43 1.24
CA TYR A 139 -2.69 -5.81 2.64
C TYR A 139 -3.57 -4.97 3.58
N MET A 140 -3.58 -3.64 3.41
CA MET A 140 -4.38 -2.73 4.24
C MET A 140 -5.88 -3.03 4.12
N LEU A 141 -6.37 -3.34 2.92
CA LEU A 141 -7.77 -3.72 2.70
C LEU A 141 -8.12 -5.04 3.41
N LEU A 142 -7.30 -6.07 3.24
CA LEU A 142 -7.51 -7.39 3.85
C LEU A 142 -7.32 -7.36 5.38
N ALA A 143 -6.38 -6.57 5.86
CA ALA A 143 -6.07 -6.45 7.28
C ALA A 143 -7.08 -5.61 8.05
N GLY A 144 -7.86 -4.76 7.38
CA GLY A 144 -8.89 -3.91 7.97
C GLY A 144 -10.26 -4.58 8.11
N GLN A 145 -10.42 -5.79 7.59
CA GLN A 145 -11.66 -6.59 7.67
C GLN A 145 -11.80 -7.34 9.01
#